data_2580ab5ae38649e4eb07bc510ce2554e
#
_entry.id   2580ab5ae38649e4eb07bc510ce2554e
#
_cell.length_a   1.000
_cell.length_b   1.000
_cell.length_c   1.000
_cell.angle_alpha   90.00
_cell.angle_beta   90.00
_cell.angle_gamma   90.00
#
_symmetry.space_group_name_H-M   'P 1'
#
loop_
_entity.id
_entity.type
_entity.pdbx_description
1 polymer ?
#
loop_
_entity_poly.entity_id
_entity_poly.type
_entity_poly.pdbx_seq_one_letter_code
_entity_poly.pdbx_strand_id
1 'polypeptide(L)'
;MTKSILALSILLLTSIAFCAERETIRDATGKVVGTATTEGNRTVYRDATGKTTGTATKDGNRTIYRDATGKTVGTATESGNRMTYRDATGKTVGTATEAGNRTTYRDATGKTSGTATSSGNGTTYRDATGKTAGTVTSSRSGTINRDATGKTVGTKK
;
A
#
# COMPACT_ATOMS: atom_id res chain seq x y z
N MET A 1 4.68 15.73 -19.72
CA MET A 1 5.31 14.52 -19.14
C MET A 1 4.70 14.32 -17.76
N THR A 2 3.62 13.58 -17.70
CA THR A 2 2.86 13.30 -16.47
C THR A 2 3.59 12.19 -15.70
N LYS A 3 4.20 12.56 -14.59
CA LYS A 3 4.78 11.59 -13.64
C LYS A 3 3.62 10.88 -12.92
N SER A 4 3.34 9.65 -13.34
CA SER A 4 2.46 8.75 -12.60
C SER A 4 3.06 8.50 -11.23
N ILE A 5 2.48 9.13 -10.21
CA ILE A 5 2.73 8.81 -8.81
C ILE A 5 2.02 7.48 -8.57
N LEU A 6 2.81 6.39 -8.57
CA LEU A 6 2.36 5.07 -8.15
C LEU A 6 2.04 5.20 -6.66
N ALA A 7 0.75 5.36 -6.32
CA ALA A 7 0.28 5.30 -4.96
C ALA A 7 0.49 3.87 -4.46
N LEU A 8 1.62 3.65 -3.78
CA LEU A 8 1.93 2.41 -3.09
C LEU A 8 1.02 2.32 -1.87
N SER A 9 -0.14 1.69 -2.03
CA SER A 9 -1.04 1.37 -0.92
C SER A 9 -0.33 0.36 -0.03
N ILE A 10 0.28 0.85 1.05
CA ILE A 10 0.92 0.01 2.06
C ILE A 10 -0.18 -0.61 2.90
N LEU A 11 -0.43 -1.88 2.66
CA LEU A 11 -1.31 -2.72 3.45
C LEU A 11 -0.52 -3.28 4.63
N LEU A 12 -0.88 -2.86 5.84
CA LEU A 12 -0.44 -3.52 7.08
C LEU A 12 -1.09 -4.90 7.13
N LEU A 13 -0.34 -5.95 6.87
CA LEU A 13 -0.78 -7.32 7.14
C LEU A 13 -0.44 -7.68 8.59
N THR A 14 -1.48 -7.78 9.42
CA THR A 14 -1.42 -8.57 10.65
C THR A 14 -1.55 -10.05 10.28
N SER A 15 -0.68 -10.85 10.83
CA SER A 15 -0.43 -12.26 10.60
C SER A 15 -1.57 -13.21 11.00
N ILE A 16 -1.54 -14.39 10.37
CA ILE A 16 -1.93 -15.76 10.79
C ILE A 16 -3.24 -16.26 10.15
N ALA A 17 -3.09 -17.05 9.09
CA ALA A 17 -3.69 -18.37 8.89
C ALA A 17 -3.20 -18.95 7.56
N PHE A 18 -2.90 -20.22 7.50
CA PHE A 18 -2.60 -21.02 6.31
C PHE A 18 -3.85 -21.18 5.41
N CYS A 19 -4.34 -20.08 4.91
CA CYS A 19 -5.38 -20.05 3.87
C CYS A 19 -4.96 -18.97 2.87
N ALA A 20 -4.98 -19.29 1.59
CA ALA A 20 -4.73 -18.31 0.54
C ALA A 20 -5.78 -17.19 0.69
N GLU A 21 -5.35 -16.01 1.11
CA GLU A 21 -6.23 -14.85 1.21
C GLU A 21 -6.27 -14.14 -0.14
N ARG A 22 -7.45 -14.15 -0.75
CA ARG A 22 -7.69 -13.47 -2.01
C ARG A 22 -8.52 -12.20 -1.77
N GLU A 23 -7.94 -11.09 -2.15
CA GLU A 23 -8.60 -9.80 -2.12
C GLU A 23 -8.97 -9.35 -3.55
N THR A 24 -10.19 -8.84 -3.71
CA THR A 24 -10.67 -8.28 -4.98
C THR A 24 -10.66 -6.76 -4.90
N ILE A 25 -9.97 -6.13 -5.83
CA ILE A 25 -9.81 -4.68 -5.92
C ILE A 25 -10.80 -4.16 -6.98
N ARG A 26 -11.62 -3.17 -6.59
CA ARG A 26 -12.63 -2.56 -7.46
C ARG A 26 -12.41 -1.05 -7.55
N ASP A 27 -12.78 -0.50 -8.69
CA ASP A 27 -12.82 0.96 -8.88
C ASP A 27 -14.04 1.60 -8.21
N ALA A 28 -14.21 2.91 -8.43
CA ALA A 28 -15.32 3.70 -7.89
C ALA A 28 -16.71 3.24 -8.38
N THR A 29 -16.77 2.55 -9.53
CA THR A 29 -18.02 2.04 -10.12
C THR A 29 -18.35 0.64 -9.65
N GLY A 30 -17.44 0.01 -8.87
CA GLY A 30 -17.56 -1.37 -8.41
C GLY A 30 -17.02 -2.41 -9.39
N LYS A 31 -16.48 -2.00 -10.54
CA LYS A 31 -15.85 -2.90 -11.53
C LYS A 31 -14.55 -3.45 -10.96
N VAL A 32 -14.32 -4.75 -11.14
CA VAL A 32 -13.05 -5.39 -10.75
C VAL A 32 -11.92 -4.85 -11.63
N VAL A 33 -10.88 -4.31 -10.98
CA VAL A 33 -9.66 -3.81 -11.64
C VAL A 33 -8.45 -4.69 -11.35
N GLY A 34 -8.57 -5.61 -10.40
CA GLY A 34 -7.51 -6.56 -10.09
C GLY A 34 -7.79 -7.42 -8.86
N THR A 35 -6.85 -8.30 -8.58
CA THR A 35 -6.84 -9.14 -7.37
C THR A 35 -5.46 -9.18 -6.75
N ALA A 36 -5.40 -9.38 -5.43
CA ALA A 36 -4.20 -9.76 -4.72
C ALA A 36 -4.46 -11.10 -4.02
N THR A 37 -3.58 -12.07 -4.23
CA THR A 37 -3.66 -13.38 -3.57
C THR A 37 -2.41 -13.59 -2.76
N THR A 38 -2.56 -13.81 -1.44
CA THR A 38 -1.46 -14.03 -0.52
C THR A 38 -1.42 -15.51 -0.11
N GLU A 39 -0.28 -16.14 -0.31
CA GLU A 39 0.02 -17.51 0.11
C GLU A 39 1.34 -17.48 0.90
N GLY A 40 1.25 -17.77 2.19
CA GLY A 40 2.40 -17.70 3.08
C GLY A 40 3.01 -16.30 3.10
N ASN A 41 4.26 -16.20 2.67
CA ASN A 41 5.01 -14.94 2.63
C ASN A 41 4.96 -14.20 1.28
N ARG A 42 4.18 -14.72 0.31
CA ARG A 42 4.13 -14.19 -1.05
C ARG A 42 2.74 -13.70 -1.42
N THR A 43 2.66 -12.49 -1.95
CA THR A 43 1.45 -11.91 -2.57
C THR A 43 1.64 -11.81 -4.08
N VAL A 44 0.66 -12.29 -4.85
CA VAL A 44 0.62 -12.15 -6.31
C VAL A 44 -0.48 -11.17 -6.68
N TYR A 45 -0.11 -10.13 -7.42
CA TYR A 45 -1.02 -9.13 -7.96
C TYR A 45 -1.39 -9.46 -9.39
N ARG A 46 -2.69 -9.37 -9.71
CA ARG A 46 -3.22 -9.62 -11.06
C ARG A 46 -4.13 -8.47 -11.47
N ASP A 47 -4.18 -8.20 -12.76
CA ASP A 47 -5.15 -7.26 -13.33
C ASP A 47 -6.56 -7.88 -13.44
N ALA A 48 -7.51 -7.12 -14.00
CA ALA A 48 -8.88 -7.55 -14.21
C ALA A 48 -9.01 -8.78 -15.14
N THR A 49 -8.03 -9.04 -16.00
CA THR A 49 -8.00 -10.17 -16.92
C THR A 49 -7.39 -11.42 -16.30
N GLY A 50 -6.86 -11.31 -15.07
CA GLY A 50 -6.15 -12.38 -14.36
C GLY A 50 -4.66 -12.47 -14.69
N LYS A 51 -4.12 -11.59 -15.53
CA LYS A 51 -2.69 -11.53 -15.84
C LYS A 51 -1.90 -11.01 -14.65
N THR A 52 -0.82 -11.68 -14.30
CA THR A 52 0.08 -11.23 -13.22
C THR A 52 0.73 -9.89 -13.58
N THR A 53 0.61 -8.92 -12.70
CA THR A 53 1.22 -7.59 -12.82
C THR A 53 2.46 -7.43 -11.95
N GLY A 54 2.60 -8.28 -10.93
CA GLY A 54 3.78 -8.26 -10.05
C GLY A 54 3.61 -9.16 -8.84
N THR A 55 4.63 -9.19 -8.01
CA THR A 55 4.63 -9.95 -6.75
C THR A 55 5.29 -9.16 -5.63
N ALA A 56 4.88 -9.41 -4.39
CA ALA A 56 5.60 -9.03 -3.19
C ALA A 56 5.97 -10.29 -2.40
N THR A 57 7.21 -10.40 -1.94
CA THR A 57 7.66 -11.51 -1.11
C THR A 57 8.28 -10.96 0.16
N LYS A 58 7.76 -11.36 1.32
CA LYS A 58 8.29 -10.99 2.64
C LYS A 58 9.33 -12.01 3.09
N ASP A 59 10.51 -11.52 3.45
CA ASP A 59 11.61 -12.30 4.01
C ASP A 59 12.08 -11.61 5.29
N GLY A 60 11.70 -12.15 6.44
CA GLY A 60 11.90 -11.52 7.73
C GLY A 60 11.30 -10.11 7.79
N ASN A 61 12.15 -9.12 8.00
CA ASN A 61 11.77 -7.70 8.05
C ASN A 61 11.84 -6.98 6.68
N ARG A 62 12.12 -7.72 5.61
CA ARG A 62 12.27 -7.17 4.24
C ARG A 62 11.19 -7.69 3.32
N THR A 63 10.57 -6.80 2.54
CA THR A 63 9.68 -7.15 1.44
C THR A 63 10.33 -6.78 0.12
N ILE A 64 10.33 -7.72 -0.84
CA ILE A 64 10.88 -7.54 -2.18
C ILE A 64 9.71 -7.46 -3.15
N TYR A 65 9.64 -6.38 -3.93
CA TYR A 65 8.64 -6.18 -4.97
C TYR A 65 9.24 -6.49 -6.34
N ARG A 66 8.51 -7.27 -7.14
CA ARG A 66 8.91 -7.64 -8.50
C ARG A 66 7.79 -7.31 -9.49
N ASP A 67 8.17 -6.96 -10.71
CA ASP A 67 7.21 -6.78 -11.80
C ASP A 67 6.69 -8.13 -12.36
N ALA A 68 5.88 -8.06 -13.42
CA ALA A 68 5.32 -9.24 -14.09
C ALA A 68 6.39 -10.17 -14.70
N THR A 69 7.59 -9.66 -15.01
CA THR A 69 8.71 -10.42 -15.57
C THR A 69 9.59 -11.07 -14.49
N GLY A 70 9.32 -10.77 -13.21
CA GLY A 70 10.11 -11.24 -12.08
C GLY A 70 11.30 -10.33 -11.73
N LYS A 71 11.51 -9.22 -12.44
CA LYS A 71 12.56 -8.25 -12.14
C LYS A 71 12.22 -7.48 -10.85
N THR A 72 13.19 -7.32 -9.97
CA THR A 72 13.02 -6.51 -8.76
C THR A 72 12.82 -5.03 -9.14
N VAL A 73 11.74 -4.43 -8.63
CA VAL A 73 11.41 -3.01 -8.83
C VAL A 73 11.62 -2.18 -7.56
N GLY A 74 11.78 -2.82 -6.42
CA GLY A 74 12.09 -2.15 -5.18
C GLY A 74 12.01 -3.06 -3.97
N THR A 75 12.31 -2.48 -2.80
CA THR A 75 12.23 -3.18 -1.51
C THR A 75 11.69 -2.26 -0.44
N ALA A 76 11.04 -2.85 0.57
CA ALA A 76 10.72 -2.20 1.85
C ALA A 76 11.41 -2.97 2.97
N THR A 77 12.06 -2.26 3.89
CA THR A 77 12.71 -2.87 5.07
C THR A 77 12.20 -2.21 6.32
N GLU A 78 11.70 -3.04 7.24
CA GLU A 78 11.20 -2.63 8.55
C GLU A 78 12.33 -2.65 9.58
N SER A 79 12.42 -1.61 10.41
CA SER A 79 13.35 -1.53 11.53
C SER A 79 12.66 -0.77 12.68
N GLY A 80 12.20 -1.52 13.69
CA GLY A 80 11.37 -0.97 14.75
C GLY A 80 10.09 -0.34 14.19
N ASN A 81 9.87 0.92 14.50
CA ASN A 81 8.70 1.68 14.01
C ASN A 81 8.92 2.38 12.66
N ARG A 82 10.01 2.06 11.95
CA ARG A 82 10.38 2.70 10.68
C ARG A 82 10.42 1.72 9.53
N MET A 83 9.78 2.09 8.43
CA MET A 83 9.87 1.43 7.13
C MET A 83 10.74 2.27 6.20
N THR A 84 11.71 1.65 5.52
CA THR A 84 12.56 2.28 4.51
C THR A 84 12.26 1.67 3.14
N TYR A 85 11.92 2.51 2.17
CA TYR A 85 11.63 2.11 0.79
C TYR A 85 12.85 2.40 -0.10
N ARG A 86 13.21 1.43 -0.94
CA ARG A 86 14.32 1.54 -1.90
C ARG A 86 13.83 1.16 -3.29
N ASP A 87 14.39 1.79 -4.31
CA ASP A 87 14.15 1.41 -5.71
C ASP A 87 14.93 0.13 -6.11
N ALA A 88 14.85 -0.24 -7.39
CA ALA A 88 15.54 -1.40 -7.95
C ALA A 88 17.08 -1.32 -7.84
N THR A 89 17.64 -0.12 -7.75
CA THR A 89 19.09 0.11 -7.62
C THR A 89 19.56 0.11 -6.17
N GLY A 90 18.62 0.00 -5.20
CA GLY A 90 18.91 0.07 -3.77
C GLY A 90 18.94 1.48 -3.18
N LYS A 91 18.70 2.51 -3.99
CA LYS A 91 18.64 3.91 -3.52
C LYS A 91 17.36 4.10 -2.69
N THR A 92 17.47 4.77 -1.55
CA THR A 92 16.32 5.13 -0.73
C THR A 92 15.44 6.14 -1.48
N VAL A 93 14.14 5.82 -1.60
CA VAL A 93 13.12 6.68 -2.23
C VAL A 93 12.16 7.29 -1.22
N GLY A 94 12.18 6.81 0.02
CA GLY A 94 11.39 7.38 1.10
C GLY A 94 11.37 6.53 2.35
N THR A 95 10.72 7.04 3.39
CA THR A 95 10.53 6.35 4.66
C THR A 95 9.13 6.59 5.20
N ALA A 96 8.64 5.65 6.01
CA ALA A 96 7.47 5.84 6.86
C ALA A 96 7.89 5.57 8.31
N THR A 97 7.46 6.43 9.24
CA THR A 97 7.74 6.26 10.67
C THR A 97 6.43 6.33 11.44
N GLU A 98 6.17 5.31 12.25
CA GLU A 98 4.98 5.21 13.09
C GLU A 98 5.24 5.78 14.48
N ALA A 99 4.28 6.55 14.99
CA ALA A 99 4.28 7.07 16.36
C ALA A 99 2.83 7.04 16.87
N GLY A 100 2.51 6.06 17.71
CA GLY A 100 1.15 5.81 18.16
C GLY A 100 0.22 5.51 16.98
N ASN A 101 -0.85 6.29 16.82
CA ASN A 101 -1.81 6.15 15.74
C ASN A 101 -1.46 6.94 14.47
N ARG A 102 -0.28 7.55 14.42
CA ARG A 102 0.16 8.40 13.30
C ARG A 102 1.37 7.83 12.59
N THR A 103 1.32 7.77 11.27
CA THR A 103 2.45 7.48 10.39
C THR A 103 2.86 8.74 9.65
N THR A 104 4.15 9.06 9.66
CA THR A 104 4.73 10.17 8.90
C THR A 104 5.52 9.61 7.73
N TYR A 105 5.18 10.04 6.52
CA TYR A 105 5.88 9.68 5.29
C TYR A 105 6.87 10.78 4.91
N ARG A 106 8.07 10.37 4.50
CA ARG A 106 9.13 11.28 4.05
C ARG A 106 9.64 10.82 2.69
N ASP A 107 10.03 11.78 1.86
CA ASP A 107 10.68 11.50 0.58
C ASP A 107 12.16 11.09 0.75
N ALA A 108 12.86 10.90 -0.38
CA ALA A 108 14.28 10.52 -0.41
C ALA A 108 15.20 11.55 0.26
N THR A 109 14.78 12.82 0.33
CA THR A 109 15.56 13.91 0.95
C THR A 109 15.27 14.07 2.45
N GLY A 110 14.31 13.28 2.99
CA GLY A 110 13.87 13.36 4.37
C GLY A 110 12.76 14.40 4.63
N LYS A 111 12.32 15.13 3.60
CA LYS A 111 11.20 16.07 3.70
C LYS A 111 9.89 15.32 3.88
N THR A 112 9.01 15.79 4.77
CA THR A 112 7.68 15.21 4.94
C THR A 112 6.88 15.33 3.65
N SER A 113 6.40 14.20 3.14
CA SER A 113 5.52 14.10 1.96
C SER A 113 4.06 13.92 2.32
N GLY A 114 3.77 13.54 3.57
CA GLY A 114 2.41 13.41 4.08
C GLY A 114 2.34 12.66 5.40
N THR A 115 1.13 12.47 5.89
CA THR A 115 0.85 11.72 7.12
C THR A 115 -0.40 10.86 6.96
N ALA A 116 -0.47 9.75 7.69
CA ALA A 116 -1.69 8.98 7.93
C ALA A 116 -2.00 8.98 9.43
N THR A 117 -3.26 9.16 9.79
CA THR A 117 -3.70 9.06 11.18
C THR A 117 -4.88 8.09 11.26
N SER A 118 -4.73 7.04 12.07
CA SER A 118 -5.74 6.02 12.29
C SER A 118 -6.62 6.38 13.49
N SER A 119 -7.94 6.22 13.36
CA SER A 119 -8.92 6.41 14.43
C SER A 119 -10.04 5.39 14.25
N GLY A 120 -10.19 4.47 15.20
CA GLY A 120 -11.11 3.36 15.07
C GLY A 120 -10.83 2.53 13.83
N ASN A 121 -11.82 2.36 12.97
CA ASN A 121 -11.72 1.63 11.72
C ASN A 121 -11.38 2.52 10.50
N GLY A 122 -11.05 3.80 10.74
CA GLY A 122 -10.74 4.79 9.70
C GLY A 122 -9.29 5.25 9.74
N THR A 123 -8.73 5.55 8.56
CA THR A 123 -7.42 6.21 8.41
C THR A 123 -7.60 7.44 7.52
N THR A 124 -7.15 8.58 8.00
CA THR A 124 -7.12 9.84 7.25
C THR A 124 -5.71 10.10 6.75
N TYR A 125 -5.57 10.30 5.44
CA TYR A 125 -4.32 10.68 4.80
C TYR A 125 -4.31 12.18 4.56
N ARG A 126 -3.16 12.81 4.84
CA ARG A 126 -2.92 14.23 4.60
C ARG A 126 -1.64 14.41 3.77
N ASP A 127 -1.64 15.41 2.92
CA ASP A 127 -0.47 15.80 2.15
C ASP A 127 0.60 16.49 3.01
N ALA A 128 1.70 16.93 2.39
CA ALA A 128 2.80 17.63 3.06
C ALA A 128 2.39 18.96 3.70
N THR A 129 1.28 19.57 3.26
CA THR A 129 0.75 20.84 3.80
C THR A 129 -0.25 20.61 4.93
N GLY A 130 -0.61 19.36 5.22
CA GLY A 130 -1.60 18.97 6.23
C GLY A 130 -3.05 18.93 5.72
N LYS A 131 -3.29 19.22 4.43
CA LYS A 131 -4.61 19.13 3.80
C LYS A 131 -4.98 17.65 3.63
N THR A 132 -6.26 17.32 3.87
CA THR A 132 -6.76 15.95 3.65
C THR A 132 -6.61 15.57 2.19
N ALA A 133 -5.93 14.46 1.94
CA ALA A 133 -5.75 13.85 0.62
C ALA A 133 -6.75 12.73 0.35
N GLY A 134 -7.28 12.11 1.42
CA GLY A 134 -8.28 11.06 1.33
C GLY A 134 -8.47 10.32 2.63
N THR A 135 -9.40 9.37 2.62
CA THR A 135 -9.68 8.50 3.77
C THR A 135 -9.83 7.05 3.33
N VAL A 136 -9.50 6.15 4.25
CA VAL A 136 -9.75 4.70 4.12
C VAL A 136 -10.56 4.27 5.32
N THR A 137 -11.65 3.55 5.09
CA THR A 137 -12.48 2.97 6.15
C THR A 137 -12.55 1.47 5.95
N SER A 138 -12.18 0.70 6.98
CA SER A 138 -12.24 -0.75 6.97
C SER A 138 -13.44 -1.25 7.77
N SER A 139 -14.09 -2.31 7.28
CA SER A 139 -15.19 -3.00 7.94
C SER A 139 -15.06 -4.51 7.72
N ARG A 140 -15.90 -5.31 8.35
CA ARG A 140 -15.96 -6.76 8.08
C ARG A 140 -16.28 -7.11 6.63
N SER A 141 -16.97 -6.21 5.92
CA SER A 141 -17.36 -6.38 4.51
C SER A 141 -16.30 -5.89 3.53
N GLY A 142 -15.19 -5.33 4.00
CA GLY A 142 -14.08 -4.84 3.17
C GLY A 142 -13.64 -3.41 3.49
N THR A 143 -12.88 -2.84 2.59
CA THR A 143 -12.27 -1.51 2.72
C THR A 143 -12.81 -0.57 1.65
N ILE A 144 -13.11 0.66 2.02
CA ILE A 144 -13.57 1.73 1.12
C ILE A 144 -12.54 2.85 1.14
N ASN A 145 -12.06 3.24 -0.04
CA ASN A 145 -11.15 4.36 -0.25
C ASN A 145 -11.94 5.57 -0.78
N ARG A 146 -11.73 6.74 -0.19
CA ARG A 146 -12.33 8.02 -0.63
C ARG A 146 -11.23 9.04 -0.89
N ASP A 147 -11.48 9.92 -1.87
CA ASP A 147 -10.61 11.06 -2.14
C ASP A 147 -10.81 12.20 -1.10
N ALA A 148 -10.13 13.32 -1.33
CA ALA A 148 -10.18 14.51 -0.48
C ALA A 148 -11.59 15.13 -0.38
N THR A 149 -12.46 14.88 -1.35
CA THR A 149 -13.85 15.39 -1.40
C THR A 149 -14.84 14.43 -0.74
N GLY A 150 -14.38 13.24 -0.32
CA GLY A 150 -15.21 12.18 0.27
C GLY A 150 -15.84 11.24 -0.77
N LYS A 151 -15.57 11.43 -2.06
CA LYS A 151 -16.07 10.55 -3.13
C LYS A 151 -15.32 9.20 -3.08
N THR A 152 -16.05 8.09 -3.19
CA THR A 152 -15.44 6.75 -3.28
C THR A 152 -14.61 6.64 -4.56
N VAL A 153 -13.35 6.24 -4.44
CA VAL A 153 -12.41 6.03 -5.55
C VAL A 153 -12.05 4.56 -5.73
N GLY A 154 -12.40 3.71 -4.79
CA GLY A 154 -12.22 2.27 -4.89
C GLY A 154 -12.65 1.51 -3.65
N THR A 155 -12.81 0.20 -3.82
CA THR A 155 -13.13 -0.72 -2.72
C THR A 155 -12.29 -1.99 -2.83
N LYS A 156 -12.15 -2.69 -1.70
CA LYS A 156 -11.44 -3.95 -1.58
C LYS A 156 -12.25 -4.90 -0.71
N LYS A 157 -12.43 -6.14 -1.16
CA LYS A 157 -13.12 -7.25 -0.46
C LYS A 157 -12.28 -8.49 -0.49
#